data_4fb7256cda5a4d71c750e21073c9c6dc
#
_entry.id   4fb7256cda5a4d71c750e21073c9c6dc
#
_cell.length_a   1.000
_cell.length_b   1.000
_cell.length_c   1.000
_cell.angle_alpha   90.00
_cell.angle_beta   90.00
_cell.angle_gamma   90.00
#
_symmetry.space_group_name_H-M   'P 1'
#
loop_
_entity.id
_entity.type
_entity.pdbx_description
1 polymer ?
#
loop_
_entity_poly.entity_id
_entity_poly.type
_entity_poly.pdbx_seq_one_letter_code
_entity_poly.pdbx_strand_id
1 'polypeptide(L)'
;MQCSRRQLLVIRHGTLIDGSGGPPIANDALVIDGNRIRSTGPLPPDIRLDQDGGHVIDATGQWIMPGLIDGHCHLSFGFPSLDGEAHARGTTNPGFTALQAARNAQHVLCSGVTSIAVPGGTWFIDVGLREAITAGLLAGPRIACAGHFIVTYGGILDDEPAWVGTPQHAIGVLANSVPEMITEVRRQCKHGVDFIKLADSTWGDIQTIAPDELTAVVQEAHRHQTRVTIHARGAGSTRAAAKAGVDWILHADLATAADLEAVAEAGVRLMPTITFLQRALAVGREFRLGTHEIDLIKRNWDGAVRMLEQARRLGIPLLCGTDSGNTPLMPYGELHAHEAEILVRYAGYTPMEAIVACTRDNAFVMGLSGEVGVLAAGKLADLIVLTADPLADIRVLQGGRHLAMVIKDGQIVNRAASLSLLPMTYAASRYSPAADD
;
A
#
# COMPACT_ATOMS: atom_id res chain seq x y z
N MET A 1 -6.85 4.50 -40.76
CA MET A 1 -6.38 3.76 -39.58
C MET A 1 -4.89 3.50 -39.78
N GLN A 2 -4.01 4.32 -39.21
CA GLN A 2 -2.59 3.99 -39.15
C GLN A 2 -2.44 2.86 -38.09
N CYS A 3 -2.04 1.68 -38.56
CA CYS A 3 -1.61 0.59 -37.71
C CYS A 3 -0.41 1.14 -36.90
N SER A 4 -0.61 1.52 -35.65
CA SER A 4 0.52 1.90 -34.76
C SER A 4 1.42 0.67 -34.72
N ARG A 5 2.65 0.79 -35.20
CA ARG A 5 3.67 -0.26 -35.02
C ARG A 5 3.71 -0.60 -33.53
N ARG A 6 3.48 -1.87 -33.19
CA ARG A 6 3.64 -2.37 -31.81
C ARG A 6 5.09 -2.08 -31.42
N GLN A 7 5.29 -1.26 -30.42
CA GLN A 7 6.62 -0.92 -29.95
C GLN A 7 6.98 -1.94 -28.88
N LEU A 8 7.87 -2.88 -29.20
CA LEU A 8 8.41 -3.85 -28.26
C LEU A 8 9.41 -3.15 -27.34
N LEU A 9 9.36 -3.48 -26.04
CA LEU A 9 10.39 -3.12 -25.09
C LEU A 9 11.12 -4.41 -24.67
N VAL A 10 12.43 -4.45 -24.81
CA VAL A 10 13.25 -5.63 -24.53
C VAL A 10 14.35 -5.27 -23.53
N ILE A 11 14.34 -5.93 -22.37
CA ILE A 11 15.35 -5.74 -21.32
C ILE A 11 16.28 -6.97 -21.34
N ARG A 12 17.58 -6.76 -21.50
CA ARG A 12 18.56 -7.83 -21.68
C ARG A 12 19.63 -7.86 -20.61
N HIS A 13 20.22 -9.03 -20.41
CA HIS A 13 21.45 -9.31 -19.66
C HIS A 13 21.39 -9.04 -18.14
N GLY A 14 20.24 -8.74 -17.58
CA GLY A 14 20.09 -8.55 -16.13
C GLY A 14 19.94 -9.87 -15.36
N THR A 15 19.97 -9.79 -14.04
CA THR A 15 19.54 -10.88 -13.15
C THR A 15 18.06 -10.75 -12.84
N LEU A 16 17.28 -11.77 -13.14
CA LEU A 16 15.83 -11.77 -12.96
C LEU A 16 15.43 -12.42 -11.63
N ILE A 17 14.74 -11.69 -10.80
CA ILE A 17 13.93 -12.19 -9.68
C ILE A 17 12.48 -12.16 -10.18
N ASP A 18 11.95 -13.30 -10.59
CA ASP A 18 10.66 -13.36 -11.28
C ASP A 18 9.43 -13.18 -10.35
N GLY A 19 9.63 -13.15 -9.04
CA GLY A 19 8.55 -13.05 -8.05
C GLY A 19 7.89 -14.39 -7.71
N SER A 20 8.30 -15.50 -8.30
CA SER A 20 7.77 -16.82 -7.97
C SER A 20 8.23 -17.34 -6.61
N GLY A 21 9.36 -16.82 -6.11
CA GLY A 21 10.06 -17.33 -4.92
C GLY A 21 11.17 -18.33 -5.25
N GLY A 22 11.41 -18.61 -6.53
CA GLY A 22 12.54 -19.40 -7.01
C GLY A 22 13.87 -18.65 -6.96
N PRO A 23 14.99 -19.33 -7.25
CA PRO A 23 16.31 -18.68 -7.30
C PRO A 23 16.35 -17.65 -8.44
N PRO A 24 17.22 -16.62 -8.32
CA PRO A 24 17.45 -15.67 -9.40
C PRO A 24 17.92 -16.35 -10.69
N ILE A 25 17.49 -15.82 -11.82
CA ILE A 25 17.76 -16.39 -13.14
C ILE A 25 18.58 -15.40 -13.96
N ALA A 26 19.64 -15.86 -14.61
CA ALA A 26 20.31 -15.06 -15.63
C ALA A 26 19.33 -14.80 -16.78
N ASN A 27 19.01 -13.55 -17.04
CA ASN A 27 18.01 -13.17 -18.04
C ASN A 27 18.70 -12.79 -19.35
N ASP A 28 18.47 -13.56 -20.42
CA ASP A 28 18.87 -13.16 -21.77
C ASP A 28 17.96 -12.04 -22.31
N ALA A 29 16.64 -12.21 -22.18
CA ALA A 29 15.68 -11.18 -22.53
C ALA A 29 14.38 -11.27 -21.73
N LEU A 30 13.86 -10.11 -21.33
CA LEU A 30 12.47 -9.92 -20.91
C LEU A 30 11.83 -9.06 -22.01
N VAL A 31 10.83 -9.62 -22.69
CA VAL A 31 10.17 -8.99 -23.82
C VAL A 31 8.78 -8.51 -23.39
N ILE A 32 8.51 -7.25 -23.61
CA ILE A 32 7.22 -6.61 -23.34
C ILE A 32 6.58 -6.19 -24.66
N ASP A 33 5.33 -6.58 -24.88
CA ASP A 33 4.48 -6.18 -26.00
C ASP A 33 3.27 -5.42 -25.48
N GLY A 34 3.23 -4.13 -25.72
CA GLY A 34 2.23 -3.25 -25.14
C GLY A 34 2.35 -3.20 -23.61
N ASN A 35 1.31 -3.57 -22.90
CA ASN A 35 1.29 -3.56 -21.44
C ASN A 35 1.54 -4.95 -20.79
N ARG A 36 1.91 -5.97 -21.59
CA ARG A 36 2.10 -7.34 -21.10
C ARG A 36 3.49 -7.88 -21.38
N ILE A 37 3.95 -8.74 -20.51
CA ILE A 37 5.15 -9.55 -20.71
C ILE A 37 4.81 -10.61 -21.77
N ARG A 38 5.57 -10.60 -22.87
CA ARG A 38 5.47 -11.61 -23.91
C ARG A 38 6.29 -12.86 -23.57
N SER A 39 7.51 -12.67 -23.07
CA SER A 39 8.41 -13.77 -22.68
C SER A 39 9.48 -13.32 -21.72
N THR A 40 10.04 -14.27 -20.97
CA THR A 40 11.25 -14.17 -20.14
C THR A 40 12.18 -15.33 -20.50
N GLY A 41 13.51 -15.11 -20.48
CA GLY A 41 14.52 -16.11 -20.80
C GLY A 41 15.16 -15.86 -22.18
N PRO A 42 15.42 -16.89 -23.01
CA PRO A 42 16.02 -16.70 -24.34
C PRO A 42 15.19 -15.76 -25.22
N LEU A 43 15.88 -14.88 -25.97
CA LEU A 43 15.19 -14.00 -26.93
C LEU A 43 14.44 -14.85 -27.97
N PRO A 44 13.12 -14.69 -28.14
CA PRO A 44 12.36 -15.43 -29.14
C PRO A 44 12.92 -15.24 -30.56
N PRO A 45 13.06 -16.32 -31.36
CA PRO A 45 13.68 -16.24 -32.68
C PRO A 45 12.89 -15.45 -33.71
N ASP A 46 11.64 -15.19 -33.46
CA ASP A 46 10.76 -14.36 -34.29
C ASP A 46 10.88 -12.86 -34.00
N ILE A 47 11.64 -12.46 -33.00
CA ILE A 47 11.91 -11.04 -32.68
C ILE A 47 13.19 -10.58 -33.38
N ARG A 48 13.04 -9.57 -34.22
CA ARG A 48 14.11 -8.89 -34.93
C ARG A 48 14.27 -7.49 -34.38
N LEU A 49 15.20 -7.31 -33.44
CA LEU A 49 15.42 -6.04 -32.71
C LEU A 49 15.71 -4.86 -33.64
N ASP A 50 16.33 -5.11 -34.77
CA ASP A 50 16.66 -4.14 -35.82
C ASP A 50 15.48 -3.78 -36.74
N GLN A 51 14.47 -4.64 -36.85
CA GLN A 51 13.36 -4.51 -37.79
C GLN A 51 12.03 -4.16 -37.08
N ASP A 52 11.84 -4.67 -35.87
CA ASP A 52 10.58 -4.53 -35.13
C ASP A 52 10.45 -3.16 -34.42
N GLY A 53 11.47 -2.28 -34.52
CA GLY A 53 11.47 -0.95 -33.90
C GLY A 53 11.46 -1.01 -32.38
N GLY A 54 11.99 -2.11 -31.81
CA GLY A 54 12.01 -2.36 -30.39
C GLY A 54 12.97 -1.43 -29.65
N HIS A 55 12.53 -0.92 -28.51
CA HIS A 55 13.42 -0.25 -27.57
C HIS A 55 14.16 -1.31 -26.75
N VAL A 56 15.50 -1.34 -26.86
CA VAL A 56 16.35 -2.31 -26.15
C VAL A 56 17.03 -1.61 -24.98
N ILE A 57 16.93 -2.22 -23.80
CA ILE A 57 17.59 -1.79 -22.57
C ILE A 57 18.62 -2.86 -22.20
N ASP A 58 19.87 -2.46 -22.02
CA ASP A 58 20.90 -3.32 -21.47
C ASP A 58 20.92 -3.17 -19.93
N ALA A 59 20.58 -4.24 -19.24
CA ALA A 59 20.56 -4.33 -17.78
C ALA A 59 21.76 -5.13 -17.23
N THR A 60 22.89 -5.17 -17.96
CA THR A 60 24.09 -5.87 -17.49
C THR A 60 24.49 -5.39 -16.09
N GLY A 61 24.65 -6.32 -15.15
CA GLY A 61 24.99 -6.04 -13.75
C GLY A 61 23.85 -5.49 -12.92
N GLN A 62 22.61 -5.45 -13.45
CA GLN A 62 21.43 -4.97 -12.77
C GLN A 62 20.46 -6.12 -12.43
N TRP A 63 19.54 -5.84 -11.51
CA TRP A 63 18.53 -6.76 -11.04
C TRP A 63 17.16 -6.33 -11.52
N ILE A 64 16.40 -7.28 -12.06
CA ILE A 64 15.05 -7.05 -12.59
C ILE A 64 14.09 -7.80 -11.70
N MET A 65 13.04 -7.13 -11.19
CA MET A 65 12.03 -7.77 -10.35
C MET A 65 10.65 -7.14 -10.57
N PRO A 66 9.55 -7.79 -10.13
CA PRO A 66 8.23 -7.18 -10.15
C PRO A 66 8.25 -5.84 -9.42
N GLY A 67 7.43 -4.90 -9.89
CA GLY A 67 7.17 -3.66 -9.17
C GLY A 67 6.59 -3.95 -7.80
N LEU A 68 6.99 -3.15 -6.80
CA LEU A 68 6.50 -3.30 -5.44
C LEU A 68 5.01 -3.01 -5.36
N ILE A 69 4.34 -3.69 -4.43
CA ILE A 69 2.94 -3.48 -4.08
C ILE A 69 2.88 -3.12 -2.60
N ASP A 70 2.44 -1.90 -2.29
CA ASP A 70 2.16 -1.50 -0.91
C ASP A 70 0.67 -1.72 -0.61
N GLY A 71 0.39 -2.69 0.25
CA GLY A 71 -0.98 -3.08 0.60
C GLY A 71 -1.70 -2.15 1.56
N HIS A 72 -1.03 -1.09 2.06
CA HIS A 72 -1.61 -0.13 3.00
C HIS A 72 -0.94 1.25 2.85
N CYS A 73 -1.53 2.10 2.03
CA CYS A 73 -1.06 3.45 1.78
C CYS A 73 -2.24 4.41 1.65
N HIS A 74 -2.19 5.55 2.31
CA HIS A 74 -3.22 6.58 2.27
C HIS A 74 -2.75 7.77 1.43
N LEU A 75 -3.49 8.16 0.39
CA LEU A 75 -3.07 9.24 -0.51
C LEU A 75 -3.67 10.61 -0.18
N SER A 76 -4.83 10.65 0.48
CA SER A 76 -5.59 11.87 0.72
C SER A 76 -5.59 12.35 2.19
N PHE A 77 -4.68 11.84 3.03
CA PHE A 77 -4.60 12.20 4.45
C PHE A 77 -3.84 13.50 4.73
N GLY A 78 -3.65 14.33 3.77
CA GLY A 78 -2.99 15.61 3.93
C GLY A 78 -1.50 15.56 3.63
N PHE A 79 -0.88 16.71 3.75
CA PHE A 79 0.55 16.90 3.59
C PHE A 79 1.22 16.90 4.94
N PRO A 80 2.43 16.35 5.05
CA PRO A 80 3.32 16.79 6.11
C PRO A 80 3.49 18.32 5.92
N SER A 81 2.89 19.13 6.78
CA SER A 81 3.24 20.52 6.83
C SER A 81 4.67 20.61 7.32
N LEU A 82 5.46 21.50 6.72
CA LEU A 82 6.82 21.76 7.17
C LEU A 82 6.86 22.20 8.65
N ASP A 83 5.73 22.67 9.17
CA ASP A 83 5.56 23.21 10.51
C ASP A 83 5.06 22.19 11.53
N GLY A 84 4.88 20.92 11.14
CA GLY A 84 4.41 19.86 12.04
C GLY A 84 2.94 20.02 12.50
N GLU A 85 2.22 21.00 12.01
CA GLU A 85 0.78 21.06 12.15
C GLU A 85 0.16 20.15 11.11
N ALA A 86 -0.41 19.04 11.57
CA ALA A 86 -1.40 18.34 10.76
C ALA A 86 -2.46 19.37 10.42
N HIS A 87 -2.55 19.79 9.17
CA HIS A 87 -3.72 20.53 8.72
C HIS A 87 -4.93 19.72 9.18
N ALA A 88 -5.79 20.37 9.96
CA ALA A 88 -6.95 19.74 10.54
C ALA A 88 -7.60 18.88 9.45
N ARG A 89 -7.65 17.60 9.69
CA ARG A 89 -8.20 16.63 8.75
C ARG A 89 -9.55 17.18 8.35
N GLY A 90 -9.69 17.61 7.07
CA GLY A 90 -10.95 17.99 6.54
C GLY A 90 -11.33 19.44 6.44
N THR A 91 -10.46 20.36 6.70
CA THR A 91 -10.70 21.79 6.39
C THR A 91 -10.33 22.14 4.95
N THR A 92 -9.69 21.21 4.22
CA THR A 92 -9.22 21.46 2.85
C THR A 92 -10.31 21.21 1.82
N ASN A 93 -10.32 22.03 0.77
CA ASN A 93 -11.20 21.86 -0.37
C ASN A 93 -10.93 20.49 -1.04
N PRO A 94 -11.95 19.67 -1.37
CA PRO A 94 -11.75 18.36 -1.97
C PRO A 94 -10.96 18.38 -3.28
N GLY A 95 -11.09 19.44 -4.10
CA GLY A 95 -10.29 19.61 -5.30
C GLY A 95 -8.79 19.80 -5.00
N PHE A 96 -8.45 20.57 -3.95
CA PHE A 96 -7.07 20.71 -3.51
C PHE A 96 -6.52 19.37 -2.99
N THR A 97 -7.28 18.65 -2.18
CA THR A 97 -6.90 17.33 -1.66
C THR A 97 -6.71 16.31 -2.79
N ALA A 98 -7.53 16.36 -3.84
CA ALA A 98 -7.37 15.50 -5.01
C ALA A 98 -6.07 15.78 -5.77
N LEU A 99 -5.68 17.05 -5.93
CA LEU A 99 -4.40 17.42 -6.55
C LEU A 99 -3.21 16.99 -5.70
N GLN A 100 -3.32 17.09 -4.37
CA GLN A 100 -2.31 16.57 -3.45
C GLN A 100 -2.19 15.05 -3.56
N ALA A 101 -3.31 14.32 -3.57
CA ALA A 101 -3.34 12.87 -3.71
C ALA A 101 -2.71 12.41 -5.04
N ALA A 102 -2.98 13.13 -6.13
CA ALA A 102 -2.35 12.87 -7.43
C ALA A 102 -0.83 13.00 -7.38
N ARG A 103 -0.33 14.05 -6.72
CA ARG A 103 1.10 14.23 -6.50
C ARG A 103 1.70 13.14 -5.62
N ASN A 104 1.02 12.78 -4.53
CA ASN A 104 1.47 11.70 -3.65
C ASN A 104 1.58 10.38 -4.41
N ALA A 105 0.60 10.06 -5.26
CA ALA A 105 0.63 8.89 -6.14
C ALA A 105 1.85 8.88 -7.09
N GLN A 106 2.25 10.03 -7.60
CA GLN A 106 3.47 10.12 -8.44
C GLN A 106 4.74 9.83 -7.62
N HIS A 107 4.84 10.32 -6.38
CA HIS A 107 5.97 9.98 -5.50
C HIS A 107 6.06 8.48 -5.25
N VAL A 108 4.92 7.87 -4.94
CA VAL A 108 4.81 6.42 -4.73
C VAL A 108 5.30 5.66 -5.96
N LEU A 109 4.79 5.97 -7.15
CA LEU A 109 5.22 5.31 -8.40
C LEU A 109 6.72 5.49 -8.65
N CYS A 110 7.25 6.70 -8.46
CA CYS A 110 8.66 7.01 -8.67
C CYS A 110 9.60 6.28 -7.71
N SER A 111 9.10 5.75 -6.60
CA SER A 111 9.87 4.93 -5.65
C SER A 111 9.91 3.44 -6.00
N GLY A 112 9.28 3.03 -7.11
CA GLY A 112 9.24 1.62 -7.54
C GLY A 112 8.00 0.86 -7.11
N VAL A 113 7.04 1.54 -6.49
CA VAL A 113 5.76 0.96 -6.10
C VAL A 113 4.77 1.12 -7.25
N THR A 114 4.52 0.05 -7.97
CA THR A 114 3.65 0.06 -9.16
C THR A 114 2.17 -0.15 -8.84
N SER A 115 1.87 -0.62 -7.63
CA SER A 115 0.50 -0.84 -7.16
C SER A 115 0.36 -0.52 -5.68
N ILE A 116 -0.79 0.02 -5.27
CA ILE A 116 -1.12 0.29 -3.87
C ILE A 116 -2.56 -0.07 -3.54
N ALA A 117 -2.79 -0.51 -2.32
CA ALA A 117 -4.13 -0.51 -1.74
C ALA A 117 -4.30 0.70 -0.82
N VAL A 118 -5.41 1.41 -0.99
CA VAL A 118 -5.78 2.60 -0.21
C VAL A 118 -6.96 2.23 0.70
N PRO A 119 -6.70 1.75 1.93
CA PRO A 119 -7.76 1.29 2.82
C PRO A 119 -8.45 2.44 3.56
N GLY A 120 -8.49 3.60 2.98
CA GLY A 120 -9.23 4.76 3.46
C GLY A 120 -8.74 6.06 2.86
N GLY A 121 -9.69 6.89 2.47
CA GLY A 121 -9.45 8.20 1.90
C GLY A 121 -10.63 9.15 2.15
N THR A 122 -10.43 10.43 1.95
CA THR A 122 -11.46 11.44 2.09
C THR A 122 -12.22 11.64 0.78
N TRP A 123 -13.51 11.93 0.82
CA TRP A 123 -14.29 12.32 -0.35
C TRP A 123 -14.34 11.32 -1.51
N PHE A 124 -13.98 10.04 -1.31
CA PHE A 124 -13.78 9.07 -2.39
C PHE A 124 -12.75 9.53 -3.45
N ILE A 125 -11.79 10.36 -3.06
CA ILE A 125 -10.74 10.87 -3.94
C ILE A 125 -9.90 9.72 -4.51
N ASP A 126 -9.66 8.68 -3.74
CA ASP A 126 -8.97 7.45 -4.14
C ASP A 126 -9.65 6.76 -5.33
N VAL A 127 -10.99 6.70 -5.35
CA VAL A 127 -11.75 6.16 -6.49
C VAL A 127 -11.54 7.04 -7.74
N GLY A 128 -11.71 8.36 -7.61
CA GLY A 128 -11.49 9.28 -8.73
C GLY A 128 -10.05 9.29 -9.24
N LEU A 129 -9.08 9.13 -8.33
CA LEU A 129 -7.68 9.04 -8.69
C LEU A 129 -7.35 7.74 -9.45
N ARG A 130 -7.90 6.60 -9.03
CA ARG A 130 -7.81 5.32 -9.77
C ARG A 130 -8.35 5.47 -11.19
N GLU A 131 -9.51 6.09 -11.33
CA GLU A 131 -10.14 6.34 -12.64
C GLU A 131 -9.27 7.26 -13.50
N ALA A 132 -8.74 8.35 -12.94
CA ALA A 132 -7.87 9.29 -13.66
C ALA A 132 -6.56 8.62 -14.13
N ILE A 133 -5.94 7.78 -13.30
CA ILE A 133 -4.75 7.01 -13.70
C ILE A 133 -5.10 6.00 -14.79
N THR A 134 -6.23 5.30 -14.66
CA THR A 134 -6.69 4.32 -15.64
C THR A 134 -7.01 4.98 -16.99
N ALA A 135 -7.56 6.18 -16.98
CA ALA A 135 -7.83 6.98 -18.17
C ALA A 135 -6.57 7.64 -18.78
N GLY A 136 -5.40 7.50 -18.14
CA GLY A 136 -4.15 8.10 -18.62
C GLY A 136 -4.07 9.62 -18.42
N LEU A 137 -4.92 10.21 -17.58
CA LEU A 137 -4.90 11.66 -17.28
C LEU A 137 -3.68 12.04 -16.44
N LEU A 138 -3.16 11.10 -15.65
CA LEU A 138 -1.95 11.29 -14.86
C LEU A 138 -1.21 9.97 -14.65
N ALA A 139 0.10 10.06 -14.40
CA ALA A 139 0.91 8.91 -14.01
C ALA A 139 0.71 8.60 -12.52
N GLY A 140 0.59 7.33 -12.18
CA GLY A 140 0.46 6.86 -10.80
C GLY A 140 0.49 5.33 -10.74
N PRO A 141 0.57 4.74 -9.54
CA PRO A 141 0.47 3.29 -9.35
C PRO A 141 -0.95 2.81 -9.69
N ARG A 142 -1.13 1.49 -9.84
CA ARG A 142 -2.48 0.91 -9.78
C ARG A 142 -3.05 1.10 -8.39
N ILE A 143 -4.31 1.43 -8.29
CA ILE A 143 -4.98 1.66 -7.01
C ILE A 143 -6.10 0.65 -6.83
N ALA A 144 -6.12 -0.04 -5.69
CA ALA A 144 -7.30 -0.65 -5.13
C ALA A 144 -7.73 0.19 -3.92
N CYS A 145 -8.99 0.55 -3.80
CA CYS A 145 -9.44 1.54 -2.81
C CYS A 145 -10.69 1.11 -2.05
N ALA A 146 -10.77 1.57 -0.80
CA ALA A 146 -11.89 1.33 0.10
C ALA A 146 -12.87 2.50 0.21
N GLY A 147 -12.47 3.71 -0.16
CA GLY A 147 -13.25 4.90 0.18
C GLY A 147 -13.16 5.24 1.68
N HIS A 148 -14.26 5.33 2.39
CA HIS A 148 -14.27 5.66 3.83
C HIS A 148 -14.11 4.41 4.71
N PHE A 149 -13.53 4.58 5.91
CA PHE A 149 -13.66 3.57 6.97
C PHE A 149 -15.10 3.49 7.45
N ILE A 150 -15.55 2.29 7.81
CA ILE A 150 -16.75 2.12 8.62
C ILE A 150 -16.30 1.95 10.07
N VAL A 151 -16.69 2.87 10.93
CA VAL A 151 -16.30 2.92 12.35
C VAL A 151 -17.52 3.08 13.24
N THR A 152 -17.37 2.69 14.50
CA THR A 152 -18.33 2.98 15.57
C THR A 152 -17.81 4.08 16.46
N TYR A 153 -18.63 4.61 17.37
CA TYR A 153 -18.17 5.51 18.42
C TYR A 153 -17.02 4.88 19.22
N GLY A 154 -15.98 5.69 19.47
CA GLY A 154 -14.75 5.25 20.12
C GLY A 154 -13.79 4.44 19.24
N GLY A 155 -14.12 4.25 17.96
CA GLY A 155 -13.22 3.68 16.96
C GLY A 155 -12.13 4.65 16.53
N ILE A 156 -11.20 4.16 15.71
CA ILE A 156 -10.12 5.00 15.17
C ILE A 156 -10.69 6.17 14.36
N LEU A 157 -10.15 7.38 14.59
CA LEU A 157 -10.55 8.61 13.92
C LEU A 157 -11.96 9.12 14.27
N ASP A 158 -12.53 8.62 15.37
CA ASP A 158 -13.69 9.24 16.02
C ASP A 158 -13.18 10.32 17.01
N ASP A 159 -12.51 11.34 16.44
CA ASP A 159 -11.85 12.39 17.23
C ASP A 159 -12.79 13.58 17.54
N GLU A 160 -13.95 13.64 16.87
CA GLU A 160 -14.92 14.73 17.05
C GLU A 160 -15.85 14.45 18.24
N PRO A 161 -16.24 15.50 19.00
CA PRO A 161 -17.26 15.34 20.05
C PRO A 161 -18.57 14.80 19.49
N ALA A 162 -19.23 13.92 20.25
CA ALA A 162 -20.46 13.24 19.82
C ALA A 162 -21.60 14.18 19.36
N TRP A 163 -21.62 15.43 19.82
CA TRP A 163 -22.59 16.44 19.39
C TRP A 163 -22.26 17.12 18.05
N VAL A 164 -21.08 16.93 17.52
CA VAL A 164 -20.65 17.45 16.20
C VAL A 164 -21.05 16.49 15.09
N GLY A 165 -21.00 15.19 15.36
CA GLY A 165 -21.19 14.14 14.38
C GLY A 165 -19.98 14.00 13.45
N THR A 166 -20.10 13.16 12.42
CA THR A 166 -19.01 12.91 11.48
C THR A 166 -19.07 13.92 10.33
N PRO A 167 -18.06 14.77 10.17
CA PRO A 167 -17.98 15.69 9.04
C PRO A 167 -17.89 14.96 7.70
N GLN A 168 -18.43 15.53 6.63
CA GLN A 168 -18.39 14.93 5.28
C GLN A 168 -16.97 14.66 4.75
N HIS A 169 -16.00 15.38 5.27
CA HIS A 169 -14.59 15.25 4.90
C HIS A 169 -13.82 14.20 5.73
N ALA A 170 -14.49 13.60 6.72
CA ALA A 170 -13.84 12.58 7.55
C ALA A 170 -13.38 11.40 6.68
N ILE A 171 -12.35 10.73 7.16
CA ILE A 171 -11.81 9.52 6.52
C ILE A 171 -12.71 8.32 6.82
N GLY A 172 -13.46 8.40 7.92
CA GLY A 172 -14.41 7.40 8.39
C GLY A 172 -15.83 7.90 8.41
N VAL A 173 -16.75 6.97 8.41
CA VAL A 173 -18.17 7.18 8.56
C VAL A 173 -18.63 6.42 9.80
N LEU A 174 -19.30 7.11 10.73
CA LEU A 174 -19.90 6.50 11.92
C LEU A 174 -21.13 5.67 11.51
N ALA A 175 -21.12 4.39 11.88
CA ALA A 175 -22.25 3.49 11.74
C ALA A 175 -22.31 2.63 13.00
N ASN A 176 -23.30 2.91 13.87
CA ASN A 176 -23.40 2.35 15.22
C ASN A 176 -24.50 1.28 15.34
N SER A 177 -24.88 0.71 14.20
CA SER A 177 -25.83 -0.39 14.15
C SER A 177 -25.67 -1.19 12.86
N VAL A 178 -26.07 -2.47 12.88
CA VAL A 178 -26.03 -3.34 11.69
C VAL A 178 -26.76 -2.71 10.48
N PRO A 179 -27.95 -2.11 10.60
CA PRO A 179 -28.61 -1.45 9.46
C PRO A 179 -27.81 -0.28 8.86
N GLU A 180 -27.16 0.52 9.70
CA GLU A 180 -26.33 1.65 9.25
C GLU A 180 -25.09 1.11 8.52
N MET A 181 -24.40 0.12 9.08
CA MET A 181 -23.23 -0.50 8.47
C MET A 181 -23.56 -1.12 7.11
N ILE A 182 -24.66 -1.87 7.00
CA ILE A 182 -25.11 -2.44 5.72
C ILE A 182 -25.43 -1.34 4.70
N THR A 183 -26.07 -0.26 5.14
CA THR A 183 -26.36 0.90 4.27
C THR A 183 -25.08 1.49 3.73
N GLU A 184 -24.07 1.64 4.58
CA GLU A 184 -22.78 2.18 4.20
C GLU A 184 -22.01 1.24 3.25
N VAL A 185 -21.99 -0.06 3.50
CA VAL A 185 -21.41 -1.06 2.58
C VAL A 185 -22.00 -0.91 1.18
N ARG A 186 -23.33 -0.84 1.08
CA ARG A 186 -24.01 -0.66 -0.21
C ARG A 186 -23.67 0.66 -0.87
N ARG A 187 -23.53 1.74 -0.09
CA ARG A 187 -23.15 3.06 -0.59
C ARG A 187 -21.73 3.01 -1.17
N GLN A 188 -20.79 2.40 -0.47
CA GLN A 188 -19.40 2.28 -0.93
C GLN A 188 -19.29 1.39 -2.17
N CYS A 189 -19.96 0.25 -2.20
CA CYS A 189 -20.06 -0.58 -3.40
C CYS A 189 -20.61 0.20 -4.60
N LYS A 190 -21.63 1.06 -4.40
CA LYS A 190 -22.16 1.93 -5.45
C LYS A 190 -21.16 2.97 -5.93
N HIS A 191 -20.25 3.43 -5.05
CA HIS A 191 -19.14 4.30 -5.44
C HIS A 191 -18.02 3.57 -6.19
N GLY A 192 -18.09 2.24 -6.29
CA GLY A 192 -17.12 1.44 -7.05
C GLY A 192 -15.82 1.18 -6.30
N VAL A 193 -15.87 1.04 -4.97
CA VAL A 193 -14.70 0.62 -4.18
C VAL A 193 -14.30 -0.83 -4.51
N ASP A 194 -13.04 -1.19 -4.29
CA ASP A 194 -12.52 -2.53 -4.54
C ASP A 194 -12.64 -3.44 -3.30
N PHE A 195 -12.75 -2.84 -2.13
CA PHE A 195 -12.94 -3.53 -0.85
C PHE A 195 -13.55 -2.60 0.20
N ILE A 196 -14.14 -3.19 1.24
CA ILE A 196 -14.66 -2.47 2.40
C ILE A 196 -13.59 -2.43 3.48
N LYS A 197 -13.43 -1.29 4.13
CA LYS A 197 -12.56 -1.11 5.30
C LYS A 197 -13.39 -0.88 6.55
N LEU A 198 -13.23 -1.75 7.53
CA LEU A 198 -13.66 -1.57 8.90
C LEU A 198 -12.50 -1.06 9.76
N ALA A 199 -12.80 -0.31 10.81
CA ALA A 199 -11.78 0.10 11.74
C ALA A 199 -12.28 0.09 13.17
N ASP A 200 -11.56 -0.64 14.03
CA ASP A 200 -11.79 -0.75 15.46
C ASP A 200 -11.00 0.33 16.23
N SER A 201 -10.75 0.18 17.51
CA SER A 201 -10.08 1.18 18.35
C SER A 201 -8.64 1.46 17.90
N THR A 202 -8.20 2.71 18.05
CA THR A 202 -6.91 3.21 17.59
C THR A 202 -5.72 2.37 18.08
N TRP A 203 -5.71 2.02 19.37
CA TRP A 203 -4.57 1.37 20.00
C TRP A 203 -4.83 -0.08 20.41
N GLY A 204 -6.00 -0.63 20.14
CA GLY A 204 -6.37 -2.01 20.42
C GLY A 204 -6.72 -2.28 21.89
N ASP A 205 -7.08 -1.26 22.65
CA ASP A 205 -7.42 -1.37 24.06
C ASP A 205 -8.83 -1.90 24.30
N ILE A 206 -9.73 -1.61 23.36
CA ILE A 206 -11.12 -2.04 23.39
C ILE A 206 -11.54 -2.61 22.02
N GLN A 207 -12.58 -3.41 22.01
CA GLN A 207 -13.27 -3.81 20.80
C GLN A 207 -14.52 -2.94 20.65
N THR A 208 -14.57 -2.09 19.62
CA THR A 208 -15.66 -1.14 19.39
C THR A 208 -16.72 -1.70 18.44
N ILE A 209 -16.36 -2.63 17.56
CA ILE A 209 -17.27 -3.29 16.63
C ILE A 209 -17.63 -4.67 17.17
N ALA A 210 -18.90 -4.94 17.38
CA ALA A 210 -19.37 -6.21 17.90
C ALA A 210 -19.19 -7.37 16.88
N PRO A 211 -19.03 -8.62 17.32
CA PRO A 211 -18.84 -9.76 16.41
C PRO A 211 -19.98 -10.00 15.41
N ASP A 212 -21.21 -9.70 15.79
CA ASP A 212 -22.38 -9.79 14.92
C ASP A 212 -22.41 -8.67 13.86
N GLU A 213 -21.99 -7.47 14.23
CA GLU A 213 -21.79 -6.35 13.29
C GLU A 213 -20.73 -6.67 12.24
N LEU A 214 -19.57 -7.21 12.67
CA LEU A 214 -18.52 -7.68 11.77
C LEU A 214 -19.06 -8.74 10.79
N THR A 215 -19.78 -9.71 11.31
CA THR A 215 -20.36 -10.80 10.50
C THR A 215 -21.34 -10.25 9.46
N ALA A 216 -22.21 -9.32 9.87
CA ALA A 216 -23.19 -8.71 8.98
C ALA A 216 -22.52 -7.91 7.84
N VAL A 217 -21.48 -7.14 8.14
CA VAL A 217 -20.72 -6.38 7.14
C VAL A 217 -20.02 -7.31 6.16
N VAL A 218 -19.33 -8.34 6.64
CA VAL A 218 -18.62 -9.31 5.79
C VAL A 218 -19.61 -10.02 4.85
N GLN A 219 -20.72 -10.50 5.36
CA GLN A 219 -21.74 -11.16 4.55
C GLN A 219 -22.33 -10.23 3.49
N GLU A 220 -22.62 -8.98 3.84
CA GLU A 220 -23.15 -8.00 2.89
C GLU A 220 -22.11 -7.68 1.80
N ALA A 221 -20.85 -7.39 2.17
CA ALA A 221 -19.79 -7.09 1.23
C ALA A 221 -19.53 -8.27 0.27
N HIS A 222 -19.41 -9.49 0.80
CA HIS A 222 -19.19 -10.69 -0.01
C HIS A 222 -20.35 -10.96 -0.96
N ARG A 223 -21.59 -10.67 -0.56
CA ARG A 223 -22.75 -10.74 -1.46
C ARG A 223 -22.63 -9.77 -2.64
N HIS A 224 -21.96 -8.63 -2.45
CA HIS A 224 -21.61 -7.69 -3.51
C HIS A 224 -20.28 -8.04 -4.23
N GLN A 225 -19.70 -9.21 -3.96
CA GLN A 225 -18.39 -9.63 -4.49
C GLN A 225 -17.26 -8.65 -4.11
N THR A 226 -17.42 -7.94 -3.00
CA THR A 226 -16.48 -6.95 -2.47
C THR A 226 -15.81 -7.55 -1.24
N ARG A 227 -14.47 -7.48 -1.19
CA ARG A 227 -13.67 -8.00 -0.06
C ARG A 227 -13.73 -7.06 1.14
N VAL A 228 -13.32 -7.57 2.31
CA VAL A 228 -13.35 -6.82 3.56
C VAL A 228 -12.00 -6.88 4.26
N THR A 229 -11.53 -5.73 4.74
CA THR A 229 -10.40 -5.64 5.65
C THR A 229 -10.75 -4.83 6.88
N ILE A 230 -9.94 -4.99 7.93
CA ILE A 230 -10.17 -4.30 9.20
C ILE A 230 -8.86 -3.85 9.85
N HIS A 231 -8.86 -2.65 10.45
CA HIS A 231 -7.90 -2.25 11.46
C HIS A 231 -8.30 -2.94 12.77
N ALA A 232 -7.53 -3.94 13.20
CA ALA A 232 -7.82 -4.72 14.42
C ALA A 232 -6.53 -5.07 15.14
N ARG A 233 -6.18 -4.34 16.20
CA ARG A 233 -4.91 -4.47 16.90
C ARG A 233 -4.91 -5.49 18.04
N GLY A 234 -6.04 -5.64 18.76
CA GLY A 234 -6.08 -6.49 19.95
C GLY A 234 -7.46 -6.51 20.60
N ALA A 235 -7.50 -6.72 21.92
CA ALA A 235 -8.72 -6.78 22.72
C ALA A 235 -9.83 -7.70 22.18
N GLY A 236 -9.45 -8.76 21.44
CA GLY A 236 -10.41 -9.69 20.84
C GLY A 236 -10.87 -9.31 19.42
N SER A 237 -10.61 -8.07 18.96
CA SER A 237 -11.00 -7.62 17.62
C SER A 237 -10.37 -8.44 16.49
N THR A 238 -9.09 -8.82 16.63
CA THR A 238 -8.38 -9.69 15.67
C THR A 238 -9.08 -11.04 15.52
N ARG A 239 -9.44 -11.68 16.63
CA ARG A 239 -10.16 -12.98 16.63
C ARG A 239 -11.58 -12.85 16.08
N ALA A 240 -12.29 -11.78 16.47
CA ALA A 240 -13.63 -11.53 15.97
C ALA A 240 -13.63 -11.31 14.45
N ALA A 241 -12.66 -10.56 13.94
CA ALA A 241 -12.46 -10.34 12.51
C ALA A 241 -12.20 -11.65 11.76
N ALA A 242 -11.27 -12.48 12.26
CA ALA A 242 -10.98 -13.79 11.68
C ALA A 242 -12.23 -14.68 11.63
N LYS A 243 -12.99 -14.76 12.72
CA LYS A 243 -14.23 -15.55 12.80
C LYS A 243 -15.34 -15.01 11.92
N ALA A 244 -15.42 -13.70 11.71
CA ALA A 244 -16.38 -13.10 10.79
C ALA A 244 -16.05 -13.36 9.32
N GLY A 245 -14.80 -13.79 9.02
CA GLY A 245 -14.37 -14.13 7.66
C GLY A 245 -13.92 -12.93 6.85
N VAL A 246 -13.26 -11.94 7.47
CA VAL A 246 -12.60 -10.86 6.72
C VAL A 246 -11.50 -11.43 5.83
N ASP A 247 -11.19 -10.78 4.71
CA ASP A 247 -10.22 -11.31 3.75
C ASP A 247 -8.77 -11.12 4.19
N TRP A 248 -8.48 -10.02 4.92
CA TRP A 248 -7.20 -9.82 5.61
C TRP A 248 -7.37 -8.84 6.77
N ILE A 249 -6.46 -8.94 7.75
CA ILE A 249 -6.45 -8.10 8.97
C ILE A 249 -5.22 -7.20 8.93
N LEU A 250 -5.41 -5.94 9.23
CA LEU A 250 -4.34 -4.94 9.39
C LEU A 250 -3.90 -4.88 10.85
N HIS A 251 -2.58 -4.72 11.06
CA HIS A 251 -1.89 -4.57 12.33
C HIS A 251 -1.79 -5.85 13.17
N ALA A 252 -2.80 -6.22 13.95
CA ALA A 252 -2.82 -7.37 14.86
C ALA A 252 -1.70 -7.37 15.92
N ASP A 253 -1.08 -6.21 16.17
CA ASP A 253 0.12 -6.07 16.99
C ASP A 253 -0.06 -6.43 18.49
N LEU A 254 -1.29 -6.39 19.00
CA LEU A 254 -1.63 -6.84 20.34
C LEU A 254 -2.43 -8.15 20.38
N ALA A 255 -2.47 -8.87 19.25
CA ALA A 255 -3.13 -10.17 19.20
C ALA A 255 -2.50 -11.17 20.17
N THR A 256 -3.35 -11.88 20.90
CA THR A 256 -2.92 -12.98 21.78
C THR A 256 -2.63 -14.25 20.99
N ALA A 257 -2.04 -15.26 21.62
CA ALA A 257 -1.83 -16.56 21.01
C ALA A 257 -3.15 -17.16 20.49
N ALA A 258 -4.22 -17.09 21.25
CA ALA A 258 -5.53 -17.60 20.87
C ALA A 258 -6.18 -16.79 19.72
N ASP A 259 -5.85 -15.50 19.59
CA ASP A 259 -6.30 -14.70 18.47
C ASP A 259 -5.60 -15.14 17.16
N LEU A 260 -4.29 -15.36 17.23
CA LEU A 260 -3.50 -15.82 16.07
C LEU A 260 -3.82 -17.27 15.68
N GLU A 261 -4.13 -18.15 16.63
CA GLU A 261 -4.64 -19.49 16.33
C GLU A 261 -5.97 -19.41 15.54
N ALA A 262 -6.89 -18.53 15.94
CA ALA A 262 -8.13 -18.32 15.21
C ALA A 262 -7.89 -17.72 13.81
N VAL A 263 -6.91 -16.85 13.63
CA VAL A 263 -6.50 -16.33 12.31
C VAL A 263 -5.97 -17.45 11.42
N ALA A 264 -5.10 -18.32 11.98
CA ALA A 264 -4.55 -19.46 11.26
C ALA A 264 -5.65 -20.47 10.86
N GLU A 265 -6.55 -20.81 11.78
CA GLU A 265 -7.69 -21.70 11.52
C GLU A 265 -8.64 -21.17 10.44
N ALA A 266 -8.87 -19.86 10.42
CA ALA A 266 -9.71 -19.20 9.42
C ALA A 266 -8.99 -19.01 8.07
N GLY A 267 -7.66 -19.22 7.99
CA GLY A 267 -6.88 -18.99 6.78
C GLY A 267 -6.78 -17.53 6.37
N VAL A 268 -6.99 -16.60 7.30
CA VAL A 268 -6.93 -15.16 7.06
C VAL A 268 -5.48 -14.67 7.02
N ARG A 269 -5.18 -13.73 6.13
CA ARG A 269 -3.86 -13.12 6.01
C ARG A 269 -3.69 -11.96 6.99
N LEU A 270 -2.47 -11.73 7.46
CA LEU A 270 -2.14 -10.55 8.25
C LEU A 270 -1.29 -9.57 7.44
N MET A 271 -1.56 -8.29 7.61
CA MET A 271 -0.75 -7.18 7.11
C MET A 271 -0.32 -6.34 8.31
N PRO A 272 0.89 -6.56 8.84
CA PRO A 272 1.31 -6.00 10.12
C PRO A 272 1.38 -4.48 10.15
N THR A 273 1.83 -3.85 9.07
CA THR A 273 1.97 -2.38 8.96
C THR A 273 2.79 -1.76 10.10
N ILE A 274 3.88 -2.41 10.44
CA ILE A 274 4.72 -2.07 11.61
C ILE A 274 5.67 -0.91 11.30
N THR A 275 5.88 -0.60 10.02
CA THR A 275 6.72 0.51 9.57
C THR A 275 6.38 1.81 10.29
N PHE A 276 5.09 2.12 10.48
CA PHE A 276 4.64 3.27 11.24
C PHE A 276 5.16 3.26 12.68
N LEU A 277 5.02 2.15 13.40
CA LEU A 277 5.44 2.04 14.80
C LEU A 277 6.96 2.25 14.92
N GLN A 278 7.75 1.61 14.06
CA GLN A 278 9.20 1.74 14.05
C GLN A 278 9.63 3.19 13.77
N ARG A 279 9.02 3.81 12.76
CA ARG A 279 9.34 5.19 12.39
C ARG A 279 8.98 6.17 13.51
N ALA A 280 7.81 6.02 14.12
CA ALA A 280 7.36 6.85 15.22
C ALA A 280 8.26 6.72 16.47
N LEU A 281 8.77 5.54 16.78
CA LEU A 281 9.76 5.36 17.86
C LEU A 281 11.09 6.04 17.54
N ALA A 282 11.51 6.01 16.28
CA ALA A 282 12.79 6.60 15.86
C ALA A 282 12.79 8.13 15.87
N VAL A 283 11.73 8.75 15.35
CA VAL A 283 11.70 10.21 15.11
C VAL A 283 10.45 10.92 15.63
N GLY A 284 9.54 10.23 16.28
CA GLY A 284 8.24 10.79 16.67
C GLY A 284 8.33 12.03 17.56
N ARG A 285 9.37 12.13 18.41
CA ARG A 285 9.61 13.34 19.24
C ARG A 285 9.95 14.58 18.41
N GLU A 286 10.61 14.41 17.27
CA GLU A 286 10.88 15.50 16.32
C GLU A 286 9.59 16.05 15.71
N PHE A 287 8.58 15.17 15.62
CA PHE A 287 7.23 15.51 15.13
C PHE A 287 6.23 15.74 16.28
N ARG A 288 6.73 16.08 17.48
CA ARG A 288 5.94 16.48 18.66
C ARG A 288 4.99 15.40 19.21
N LEU A 289 5.23 14.13 18.94
CA LEU A 289 4.48 13.07 19.64
C LEU A 289 4.73 13.15 21.16
N GLY A 290 3.65 13.11 21.93
CA GLY A 290 3.70 13.17 23.39
C GLY A 290 4.27 11.89 24.00
N THR A 291 4.69 11.97 25.27
CA THR A 291 5.25 10.81 25.99
C THR A 291 4.25 9.65 26.04
N HIS A 292 2.99 9.95 26.32
CA HIS A 292 1.92 8.93 26.37
C HIS A 292 1.75 8.21 25.03
N GLU A 293 1.74 8.95 23.91
CA GLU A 293 1.65 8.35 22.57
C GLU A 293 2.87 7.45 22.27
N ILE A 294 4.08 7.91 22.61
CA ILE A 294 5.29 7.11 22.45
C ILE A 294 5.23 5.82 23.28
N ASP A 295 4.70 5.86 24.50
CA ASP A 295 4.54 4.68 25.34
C ASP A 295 3.53 3.68 24.74
N LEU A 296 2.42 4.16 24.19
CA LEU A 296 1.46 3.32 23.46
C LEU A 296 2.09 2.71 22.21
N ILE A 297 2.80 3.49 21.42
CA ILE A 297 3.52 3.03 20.23
C ILE A 297 4.55 1.96 20.60
N LYS A 298 5.29 2.16 21.69
CA LYS A 298 6.25 1.18 22.18
C LYS A 298 5.59 -0.13 22.59
N ARG A 299 4.49 -0.07 23.33
CA ARG A 299 3.70 -1.26 23.72
C ARG A 299 3.27 -2.03 22.47
N ASN A 300 2.73 -1.33 21.46
CA ASN A 300 2.27 -1.94 20.23
C ASN A 300 3.44 -2.51 19.41
N TRP A 301 4.58 -1.83 19.36
CA TRP A 301 5.81 -2.36 18.76
C TRP A 301 6.28 -3.66 19.41
N ASP A 302 6.37 -3.66 20.75
CA ASP A 302 6.78 -4.85 21.49
C ASP A 302 5.79 -6.02 21.28
N GLY A 303 4.51 -5.73 21.12
CA GLY A 303 3.47 -6.69 20.75
C GLY A 303 3.63 -7.20 19.33
N ALA A 304 3.85 -6.31 18.37
CA ALA A 304 4.02 -6.63 16.97
C ALA A 304 5.20 -7.58 16.72
N VAL A 305 6.34 -7.35 17.38
CA VAL A 305 7.49 -8.27 17.25
C VAL A 305 7.11 -9.69 17.71
N ARG A 306 6.43 -9.84 18.83
CA ARG A 306 5.95 -11.14 19.31
C ARG A 306 4.92 -11.77 18.35
N MET A 307 4.02 -10.95 17.84
CA MET A 307 3.01 -11.38 16.86
C MET A 307 3.65 -11.91 15.57
N LEU A 308 4.67 -11.24 15.04
CA LEU A 308 5.38 -11.70 13.83
C LEU A 308 6.01 -13.08 14.02
N GLU A 309 6.71 -13.30 15.13
CA GLU A 309 7.31 -14.59 15.45
C GLU A 309 6.25 -15.71 15.56
N GLN A 310 5.13 -15.42 16.19
CA GLN A 310 4.06 -16.39 16.37
C GLN A 310 3.30 -16.64 15.05
N ALA A 311 3.01 -15.61 14.27
CA ALA A 311 2.41 -15.74 12.94
C ALA A 311 3.25 -16.63 12.03
N ARG A 312 4.59 -16.43 12.04
CA ARG A 312 5.51 -17.29 11.30
C ARG A 312 5.43 -18.76 11.75
N ARG A 313 5.40 -19.02 13.06
CA ARG A 313 5.27 -20.39 13.60
C ARG A 313 3.95 -21.07 13.22
N LEU A 314 2.87 -20.31 13.18
CA LEU A 314 1.55 -20.80 12.80
C LEU A 314 1.35 -20.88 11.28
N GLY A 315 2.32 -20.45 10.49
CA GLY A 315 2.22 -20.43 9.02
C GLY A 315 1.20 -19.42 8.48
N ILE A 316 0.88 -18.37 9.23
CA ILE A 316 -0.01 -17.30 8.79
C ILE A 316 0.71 -16.48 7.70
N PRO A 317 0.13 -16.31 6.51
CA PRO A 317 0.73 -15.51 5.47
C PRO A 317 0.80 -14.04 5.88
N LEU A 318 2.01 -13.44 5.83
CA LEU A 318 2.23 -12.03 6.11
C LEU A 318 2.30 -11.24 4.80
N LEU A 319 1.52 -10.18 4.72
CA LEU A 319 1.49 -9.22 3.63
C LEU A 319 2.27 -7.95 4.01
N CYS A 320 2.68 -7.16 3.02
CA CYS A 320 3.39 -5.91 3.22
C CYS A 320 2.48 -4.70 3.04
N GLY A 321 2.47 -3.81 4.00
CA GLY A 321 1.80 -2.52 3.95
C GLY A 321 2.47 -1.56 4.92
N THR A 322 2.56 -0.27 4.59
CA THR A 322 3.39 0.66 5.37
C THR A 322 2.61 1.66 6.19
N ASP A 323 1.33 1.85 5.89
CA ASP A 323 0.51 2.95 6.44
C ASP A 323 1.10 4.34 6.09
N SER A 324 1.81 4.42 4.94
CA SER A 324 2.40 5.67 4.44
C SER A 324 1.33 6.72 4.17
N GLY A 325 1.66 7.97 4.46
CA GLY A 325 0.77 9.11 4.30
C GLY A 325 -0.19 9.34 5.45
N ASN A 326 -0.23 8.47 6.43
CA ASN A 326 -1.08 8.60 7.61
C ASN A 326 -0.71 9.82 8.48
N THR A 327 0.58 10.14 8.56
CA THR A 327 1.09 11.27 9.34
C THR A 327 2.30 11.92 8.64
N PRO A 328 2.77 13.10 9.09
CA PRO A 328 4.04 13.67 8.65
C PRO A 328 5.25 12.73 8.84
N LEU A 329 5.13 11.73 9.72
CA LEU A 329 6.16 10.72 9.96
C LEU A 329 6.35 9.76 8.79
N MET A 330 5.32 9.58 7.95
CA MET A 330 5.25 8.55 6.91
C MET A 330 5.24 9.19 5.51
N PRO A 331 6.37 9.77 5.05
CA PRO A 331 6.45 10.46 3.77
C PRO A 331 6.30 9.49 2.59
N TYR A 332 5.64 9.98 1.54
CA TYR A 332 5.47 9.21 0.31
C TYR A 332 6.79 9.04 -0.43
N GLY A 333 7.00 7.86 -1.00
CA GLY A 333 8.17 7.53 -1.80
C GLY A 333 9.40 7.07 -1.00
N GLU A 334 9.39 7.14 0.33
CA GLU A 334 10.55 6.80 1.15
C GLU A 334 10.45 5.45 1.85
N LEU A 335 9.29 5.15 2.45
CA LEU A 335 9.16 4.03 3.40
C LEU A 335 8.46 2.79 2.83
N HIS A 336 7.98 2.81 1.60
CA HIS A 336 7.14 1.75 1.02
C HIS A 336 7.76 0.34 1.01
N ALA A 337 9.08 0.23 1.05
CA ALA A 337 9.76 -1.07 1.14
C ALA A 337 10.30 -1.39 2.57
N HIS A 338 9.97 -0.57 3.56
CA HIS A 338 10.48 -0.76 4.94
C HIS A 338 9.91 -2.00 5.59
N GLU A 339 8.65 -2.32 5.32
CA GLU A 339 8.00 -3.52 5.84
C GLU A 339 8.73 -4.80 5.41
N ALA A 340 9.34 -4.83 4.22
CA ALA A 340 10.17 -5.96 3.78
C ALA A 340 11.39 -6.18 4.69
N GLU A 341 12.07 -5.09 5.09
CA GLU A 341 13.17 -5.19 6.06
C GLU A 341 12.68 -5.69 7.43
N ILE A 342 11.51 -5.22 7.87
CA ILE A 342 10.90 -5.65 9.14
C ILE A 342 10.60 -7.15 9.12
N LEU A 343 10.03 -7.68 8.03
CA LEU A 343 9.79 -9.11 7.89
C LEU A 343 11.07 -9.93 7.93
N VAL A 344 12.15 -9.45 7.29
CA VAL A 344 13.45 -10.12 7.35
C VAL A 344 14.01 -10.10 8.78
N ARG A 345 13.98 -8.96 9.46
CA ARG A 345 14.62 -8.79 10.78
C ARG A 345 13.86 -9.43 11.92
N TYR A 346 12.52 -9.42 11.89
CA TYR A 346 11.68 -9.77 13.04
C TYR A 346 10.75 -10.96 12.79
N ALA A 347 10.39 -11.27 11.52
CA ALA A 347 9.58 -12.44 11.20
C ALA A 347 10.42 -13.64 10.72
N GLY A 348 11.74 -13.49 10.60
CA GLY A 348 12.64 -14.55 10.11
C GLY A 348 12.43 -14.90 8.64
N TYR A 349 11.95 -13.95 7.84
CA TYR A 349 11.86 -14.11 6.38
C TYR A 349 13.25 -14.02 5.75
N THR A 350 13.49 -14.79 4.71
CA THR A 350 14.60 -14.53 3.79
C THR A 350 14.28 -13.29 2.95
N PRO A 351 15.29 -12.60 2.38
CA PRO A 351 15.02 -11.49 1.45
C PRO A 351 14.10 -11.88 0.30
N MET A 352 14.21 -13.11 -0.23
CA MET A 352 13.32 -13.61 -1.28
C MET A 352 11.86 -13.73 -0.79
N GLU A 353 11.63 -14.29 0.38
CA GLU A 353 10.28 -14.37 0.96
C GLU A 353 9.67 -12.99 1.17
N ALA A 354 10.46 -12.01 1.62
CA ALA A 354 10.01 -10.63 1.79
C ALA A 354 9.68 -9.97 0.44
N ILE A 355 10.48 -10.18 -0.60
CA ILE A 355 10.18 -9.72 -1.97
C ILE A 355 8.86 -10.33 -2.45
N VAL A 356 8.67 -11.62 -2.25
CA VAL A 356 7.42 -12.32 -2.63
C VAL A 356 6.21 -11.74 -1.88
N ALA A 357 6.35 -11.46 -0.58
CA ALA A 357 5.29 -10.81 0.21
C ALA A 357 4.92 -9.42 -0.33
N CYS A 358 5.93 -8.60 -0.70
CA CYS A 358 5.74 -7.24 -1.25
C CYS A 358 5.33 -7.22 -2.73
N THR A 359 5.25 -8.37 -3.41
CA THR A 359 4.92 -8.44 -4.84
C THR A 359 3.77 -9.42 -5.09
N ARG A 360 4.07 -10.72 -5.30
CA ARG A 360 3.08 -11.75 -5.63
C ARG A 360 1.96 -11.87 -4.61
N ASP A 361 2.32 -11.92 -3.33
CA ASP A 361 1.33 -12.18 -2.29
C ASP A 361 0.45 -10.95 -2.05
N ASN A 362 1.01 -9.75 -2.16
CA ASN A 362 0.26 -8.49 -2.13
C ASN A 362 -0.65 -8.26 -3.34
N ALA A 363 -0.44 -8.94 -4.47
CA ALA A 363 -1.36 -8.90 -5.60
C ALA A 363 -2.79 -9.36 -5.21
N PHE A 364 -2.91 -10.16 -4.14
CA PHE A 364 -4.19 -10.52 -3.54
C PHE A 364 -4.97 -9.28 -3.07
N VAL A 365 -4.32 -8.36 -2.37
CA VAL A 365 -4.98 -7.15 -1.85
C VAL A 365 -5.48 -6.25 -2.98
N MET A 366 -4.78 -6.29 -4.12
CA MET A 366 -5.18 -5.57 -5.33
C MET A 366 -6.36 -6.21 -6.09
N GLY A 367 -6.73 -7.46 -5.75
CA GLY A 367 -7.65 -8.25 -6.58
C GLY A 367 -7.03 -8.69 -7.92
N LEU A 368 -5.69 -8.66 -8.02
CA LEU A 368 -4.93 -8.91 -9.24
C LEU A 368 -3.98 -10.12 -9.11
N SER A 369 -4.32 -11.10 -8.27
CA SER A 369 -3.54 -12.32 -8.01
C SER A 369 -3.28 -13.02 -9.31
N GLY A 370 -2.93 -13.04 -10.24
CA GLY A 370 -2.71 -13.66 -11.53
C GLY A 370 -2.30 -12.66 -12.60
N GLU A 371 -2.34 -11.36 -12.30
CA GLU A 371 -2.04 -10.32 -13.28
C GLU A 371 -0.72 -9.60 -12.99
N VAL A 372 -0.39 -9.36 -11.72
CA VAL A 372 0.80 -8.62 -11.27
C VAL A 372 1.59 -9.38 -10.22
N GLY A 373 2.77 -8.88 -9.85
CA GLY A 373 3.62 -9.43 -8.78
C GLY A 373 4.51 -10.59 -9.21
N VAL A 374 4.39 -11.07 -10.44
CA VAL A 374 5.24 -12.09 -11.05
C VAL A 374 5.61 -11.69 -12.48
N LEU A 375 6.87 -11.83 -12.88
CA LEU A 375 7.34 -11.58 -14.23
C LEU A 375 7.27 -12.86 -15.07
N ALA A 376 6.13 -13.12 -15.67
CA ALA A 376 5.89 -14.27 -16.54
C ALA A 376 5.07 -13.89 -17.77
N ALA A 377 5.14 -14.71 -18.80
CA ALA A 377 4.36 -14.49 -20.03
C ALA A 377 2.87 -14.30 -19.75
N GLY A 378 2.26 -13.30 -20.37
CA GLY A 378 0.85 -12.94 -20.22
C GLY A 378 0.55 -12.00 -19.06
N LYS A 379 1.45 -11.81 -18.08
CA LYS A 379 1.29 -10.89 -16.94
C LYS A 379 1.44 -9.44 -17.37
N LEU A 380 0.90 -8.53 -16.58
CA LEU A 380 1.11 -7.10 -16.76
C LEU A 380 2.59 -6.74 -16.55
N ALA A 381 3.09 -5.86 -17.40
CA ALA A 381 4.49 -5.46 -17.37
C ALA A 381 4.71 -4.31 -16.36
N ASP A 382 4.60 -4.65 -15.08
CA ASP A 382 4.88 -3.80 -13.93
C ASP A 382 6.15 -4.32 -13.24
N LEU A 383 7.27 -3.62 -13.42
CA LEU A 383 8.57 -4.08 -12.93
C LEU A 383 9.51 -2.92 -12.58
N ILE A 384 10.55 -3.25 -11.84
CA ILE A 384 11.64 -2.34 -11.50
C ILE A 384 12.99 -2.95 -11.87
N VAL A 385 13.94 -2.07 -12.18
CA VAL A 385 15.34 -2.42 -12.41
C VAL A 385 16.19 -1.75 -11.33
N LEU A 386 17.04 -2.53 -10.66
CA LEU A 386 17.85 -2.11 -9.53
C LEU A 386 19.35 -2.18 -9.88
N THR A 387 20.14 -1.28 -9.32
CA THR A 387 21.61 -1.22 -9.49
C THR A 387 22.38 -2.06 -8.47
N ALA A 388 21.69 -2.68 -7.51
CA ALA A 388 22.29 -3.50 -6.45
C ALA A 388 21.41 -4.73 -6.16
N ASP A 389 22.01 -5.74 -5.52
CA ASP A 389 21.37 -7.02 -5.20
C ASP A 389 20.42 -6.91 -4.00
N PRO A 390 19.09 -7.02 -4.20
CA PRO A 390 18.12 -6.95 -3.09
C PRO A 390 18.11 -8.24 -2.24
N LEU A 391 18.72 -9.32 -2.70
CA LEU A 391 18.84 -10.56 -1.92
C LEU A 391 20.04 -10.53 -0.97
N ALA A 392 21.07 -9.77 -1.30
CA ALA A 392 22.19 -9.52 -0.41
C ALA A 392 21.82 -8.49 0.68
N ASP A 393 21.05 -7.48 0.32
CA ASP A 393 20.54 -6.46 1.25
C ASP A 393 19.17 -5.98 0.80
N ILE A 394 18.13 -6.36 1.54
CA ILE A 394 16.74 -5.99 1.23
C ILE A 394 16.51 -4.46 1.25
N ARG A 395 17.36 -3.69 1.97
CA ARG A 395 17.28 -2.22 2.05
C ARG A 395 17.60 -1.53 0.72
N VAL A 396 18.14 -2.25 -0.25
CA VAL A 396 18.28 -1.79 -1.65
C VAL A 396 16.95 -1.30 -2.23
N LEU A 397 15.84 -1.85 -1.78
CA LEU A 397 14.49 -1.47 -2.22
C LEU A 397 14.02 -0.12 -1.68
N GLN A 398 14.66 0.42 -0.64
CA GLN A 398 14.18 1.60 0.09
C GLN A 398 14.61 2.93 -0.55
N GLY A 399 13.72 3.93 -0.53
CA GLY A 399 14.01 5.32 -0.88
C GLY A 399 14.44 5.56 -2.33
N GLY A 400 14.33 4.56 -3.21
CA GLY A 400 14.57 4.69 -4.66
C GLY A 400 16.02 4.99 -5.07
N ARG A 401 17.00 4.90 -4.16
CA ARG A 401 18.42 5.21 -4.44
C ARG A 401 19.08 4.23 -5.40
N HIS A 402 18.71 2.95 -5.30
CA HIS A 402 19.21 1.89 -6.16
C HIS A 402 18.26 1.57 -7.32
N LEU A 403 17.26 2.41 -7.55
CA LEU A 403 16.27 2.22 -8.57
C LEU A 403 16.73 2.85 -9.89
N ALA A 404 17.20 2.03 -10.81
CA ALA A 404 17.60 2.46 -12.16
C ALA A 404 16.38 2.82 -13.01
N MET A 405 15.30 2.01 -12.92
CA MET A 405 14.13 2.16 -13.78
C MET A 405 12.86 1.66 -13.10
N VAL A 406 11.74 2.28 -13.42
CA VAL A 406 10.39 1.81 -13.13
C VAL A 406 9.66 1.65 -14.44
N ILE A 407 9.01 0.52 -14.63
CA ILE A 407 8.13 0.25 -15.77
C ILE A 407 6.76 -0.11 -15.21
N LYS A 408 5.74 0.58 -15.67
CA LYS A 408 4.35 0.33 -15.34
C LYS A 408 3.50 0.25 -16.61
N ASP A 409 2.66 -0.77 -16.73
CA ASP A 409 1.90 -1.03 -17.96
C ASP A 409 2.79 -1.07 -19.21
N GLY A 410 4.01 -1.61 -19.08
CA GLY A 410 4.98 -1.67 -20.18
C GLY A 410 5.59 -0.33 -20.56
N GLN A 411 5.27 0.76 -19.86
CA GLN A 411 5.80 2.10 -20.11
C GLN A 411 6.87 2.47 -19.11
N ILE A 412 8.00 3.00 -19.61
CA ILE A 412 9.06 3.52 -18.74
C ILE A 412 8.57 4.80 -18.06
N VAL A 413 8.61 4.80 -16.74
CA VAL A 413 8.23 5.96 -15.94
C VAL A 413 9.34 7.01 -15.98
N ASN A 414 9.03 8.20 -16.46
CA ASN A 414 9.98 9.32 -16.44
C ASN A 414 10.04 9.92 -15.02
N ARG A 415 10.85 9.30 -14.17
CA ARG A 415 11.00 9.71 -12.75
C ARG A 415 11.46 11.16 -12.61
N ALA A 416 12.38 11.62 -13.45
CA ALA A 416 12.88 13.00 -13.39
C ALA A 416 11.79 14.02 -13.71
N ALA A 417 10.99 13.78 -14.75
CA ALA A 417 9.87 14.66 -15.10
C ALA A 417 8.75 14.62 -14.03
N SER A 418 8.41 13.44 -13.55
CA SER A 418 7.41 13.29 -12.48
C SER A 418 7.83 13.97 -11.18
N LEU A 419 9.11 13.88 -10.82
CA LEU A 419 9.66 14.54 -9.63
C LEU A 419 9.91 16.06 -9.86
N SER A 420 10.12 16.52 -11.08
CA SER A 420 10.30 17.95 -11.38
C SER A 420 8.98 18.73 -11.34
N LEU A 421 7.85 18.07 -11.47
CA LEU A 421 6.53 18.65 -11.19
C LEU A 421 6.27 18.77 -9.67
N LEU A 422 7.18 18.25 -8.85
CA LEU A 422 7.19 18.42 -7.40
C LEU A 422 7.83 19.78 -7.07
N PRO A 423 7.35 20.44 -6.02
CA PRO A 423 7.17 21.86 -5.96
C PRO A 423 8.39 22.61 -6.33
N MET A 424 8.11 23.64 -6.97
CA MET A 424 8.66 24.88 -6.45
C MET A 424 8.65 24.79 -4.93
N THR A 425 9.81 24.62 -4.33
CA THR A 425 10.00 24.96 -2.92
C THR A 425 9.60 26.44 -2.82
N TYR A 426 8.32 26.68 -2.53
CA TYR A 426 7.95 27.99 -2.02
C TYR A 426 8.79 28.11 -0.77
N ALA A 427 9.78 29.01 -0.81
CA ALA A 427 10.45 29.43 0.39
C ALA A 427 9.34 29.75 1.40
N ALA A 428 9.39 29.13 2.56
CA ALA A 428 8.41 29.27 3.64
C ALA A 428 8.09 30.73 4.02
N SER A 429 8.88 31.68 3.52
CA SER A 429 8.81 33.13 3.78
C SER A 429 7.58 33.84 3.21
N ARG A 430 6.71 33.21 2.40
CA ARG A 430 5.55 33.93 1.85
C ARG A 430 4.24 33.72 2.60
N TYR A 431 4.21 32.83 3.60
CA TYR A 431 3.01 32.54 4.40
C TYR A 431 3.28 32.42 5.91
N SER A 432 4.42 32.85 6.42
CA SER A 432 4.51 33.15 7.83
C SER A 432 3.65 34.39 8.08
N PRO A 433 2.58 34.31 8.92
CA PRO A 433 1.99 35.53 9.44
C PRO A 433 3.15 36.32 10.08
N ALA A 434 3.27 37.59 9.75
CA ALA A 434 4.21 38.46 10.44
C ALA A 434 4.01 38.24 11.94
N ALA A 435 5.08 37.92 12.66
CA ALA A 435 5.05 38.01 14.11
C ALA A 435 4.74 39.47 14.38
N ASP A 436 3.54 39.75 14.82
CA ASP A 436 3.20 41.04 15.40
C ASP A 436 4.07 41.20 16.66
N ASP A 437 4.87 42.21 16.70
CA ASP A 437 5.72 42.67 17.81
C ASP A 437 4.93 42.93 19.10
#